data_4c388d712aae22575d87d0d8c2051dbc
#
_entry.id   4c388d712aae22575d87d0d8c2051dbc
#
_cell.length_a   1.000
_cell.length_b   1.000
_cell.length_c   1.000
_cell.angle_alpha   90.00
_cell.angle_beta   90.00
_cell.angle_gamma   90.00
#
_symmetry.space_group_name_H-M   'P 1'
#
loop_
_entity.id
_entity.type
_entity.pdbx_description
1 polymer ?
#
loop_
_entity_poly.entity_id
_entity_poly.type
_entity_poly.pdbx_seq_one_letter_code
_entity_poly.pdbx_strand_id
1 'polypeptide(L)'
;SACVRVKSIVDSDITSDAWSRSHVLVEDYVSGPEVALEGLLQQGELEVLAIFDKPDPLQGPYFEETYYVTPSRHSTELQQQIKATVMAACAGLGLREGPVHAEVRLAERGCVIIEVASRTIGGECARLLSFGTGSSLEALVIAHAIGQPLAIRPPAGAAGVLMIPIKEAGILRRIEGITAARAVPFIDDILISIRDGYELVPLPEGSSYLGFMFASAATPEQVETALRTAHGHLNVVVGPLLKIEDRRPNQA
;
A
#
# COMPACT_ATOMS: atom_id res chain seq x y z
N SER A 1 -3.00 -16.35 -21.42
CA SER A 1 -4.13 -15.92 -20.58
C SER A 1 -3.63 -15.41 -19.23
N ALA A 2 -4.41 -14.60 -18.53
CA ALA A 2 -4.07 -14.10 -17.20
C ALA A 2 -3.74 -15.25 -16.23
N CYS A 3 -4.55 -16.30 -16.19
CA CYS A 3 -4.31 -17.47 -15.34
C CYS A 3 -2.93 -18.14 -15.56
N VAL A 4 -2.47 -18.23 -16.82
CA VAL A 4 -1.14 -18.80 -17.11
C VAL A 4 -0.04 -17.91 -16.54
N ARG A 5 -0.19 -16.59 -16.63
CA ARG A 5 0.79 -15.64 -16.11
C ARG A 5 0.83 -15.66 -14.58
N VAL A 6 -0.34 -15.60 -13.92
CA VAL A 6 -0.46 -15.72 -12.46
C VAL A 6 0.16 -17.03 -11.98
N LYS A 7 -0.16 -18.16 -12.65
CA LYS A 7 0.44 -19.45 -12.29
C LYS A 7 1.97 -19.44 -12.43
N SER A 8 2.51 -18.84 -13.48
CA SER A 8 3.97 -18.72 -13.65
C SER A 8 4.62 -17.91 -12.52
N ILE A 9 3.97 -16.82 -12.06
CA ILE A 9 4.43 -16.00 -10.94
C ILE A 9 4.44 -16.84 -9.65
N VAL A 10 3.30 -17.49 -9.34
CA VAL A 10 3.17 -18.32 -8.13
C VAL A 10 4.16 -19.49 -8.13
N ASP A 11 4.39 -20.12 -9.28
CA ASP A 11 5.35 -21.22 -9.41
C ASP A 11 6.82 -20.76 -9.20
N SER A 12 7.11 -19.47 -9.47
CA SER A 12 8.44 -18.88 -9.23
C SER A 12 8.64 -18.41 -7.79
N ASP A 13 7.57 -18.24 -7.02
CA ASP A 13 7.64 -17.83 -5.63
C ASP A 13 8.01 -19.02 -4.74
N ILE A 14 9.21 -18.98 -4.17
CA ILE A 14 9.73 -20.03 -3.30
C ILE A 14 9.01 -20.12 -1.95
N THR A 15 8.27 -19.08 -1.57
CA THR A 15 7.53 -19.01 -0.29
C THR A 15 6.15 -19.64 -0.38
N SER A 16 5.61 -19.85 -1.60
CA SER A 16 4.30 -20.42 -1.82
C SER A 16 4.23 -21.89 -1.41
N ASP A 17 3.21 -22.26 -0.63
CA ASP A 17 2.93 -23.65 -0.31
C ASP A 17 2.33 -24.44 -1.49
N ALA A 18 2.21 -25.77 -1.33
CA ALA A 18 1.75 -26.65 -2.41
C ALA A 18 0.29 -26.37 -2.83
N TRP A 19 -0.56 -25.91 -1.91
CA TRP A 19 -1.95 -25.58 -2.21
C TRP A 19 -2.01 -24.27 -3.03
N SER A 20 -1.33 -23.22 -2.60
CA SER A 20 -1.23 -21.93 -3.29
C SER A 20 -0.69 -22.10 -4.72
N ARG A 21 0.31 -22.95 -4.92
CA ARG A 21 0.85 -23.26 -6.27
C ARG A 21 -0.13 -23.97 -7.19
N SER A 22 -1.15 -24.64 -6.65
CA SER A 22 -2.12 -25.41 -7.43
C SER A 22 -3.44 -24.67 -7.70
N HIS A 23 -3.66 -23.51 -7.06
CA HIS A 23 -4.90 -22.77 -7.12
C HIS A 23 -4.69 -21.32 -7.56
N VAL A 24 -5.68 -20.77 -8.24
CA VAL A 24 -5.79 -19.34 -8.59
C VAL A 24 -7.17 -18.87 -8.21
N LEU A 25 -7.24 -17.80 -7.40
CA LEU A 25 -8.50 -17.15 -7.07
C LEU A 25 -8.97 -16.31 -8.28
N VAL A 26 -10.25 -16.43 -8.62
CA VAL A 26 -10.89 -15.62 -9.67
C VAL A 26 -12.10 -14.95 -9.08
N GLU A 27 -12.12 -13.63 -9.10
CA GLU A 27 -13.17 -12.81 -8.54
C GLU A 27 -13.70 -11.82 -9.58
N ASP A 28 -14.92 -11.34 -9.36
CA ASP A 28 -15.49 -10.25 -10.16
C ASP A 28 -14.80 -8.93 -9.79
N TYR A 29 -14.55 -8.11 -10.82
CA TYR A 29 -14.06 -6.77 -10.57
C TYR A 29 -15.12 -5.89 -9.90
N VAL A 30 -14.76 -5.27 -8.78
CA VAL A 30 -15.60 -4.29 -8.09
C VAL A 30 -15.15 -2.88 -8.46
N SER A 31 -16.00 -2.14 -9.16
CA SER A 31 -15.73 -0.74 -9.54
C SER A 31 -15.96 0.23 -8.37
N GLY A 32 -15.29 1.37 -8.42
CA GLY A 32 -15.43 2.46 -7.46
C GLY A 32 -14.10 2.88 -6.83
N PRO A 33 -14.06 4.02 -6.12
CA PRO A 33 -12.92 4.41 -5.31
C PRO A 33 -12.59 3.34 -4.27
N GLU A 34 -11.34 3.30 -3.85
CA GLU A 34 -10.88 2.38 -2.81
C GLU A 34 -10.32 3.15 -1.62
N VAL A 35 -10.57 2.61 -0.44
CA VAL A 35 -9.99 3.09 0.81
C VAL A 35 -9.38 1.92 1.57
N ALA A 36 -8.38 2.23 2.40
CA ALA A 36 -7.83 1.30 3.36
C ALA A 36 -8.19 1.73 4.78
N LEU A 37 -8.67 0.79 5.59
CA LEU A 37 -8.94 1.00 7.02
C LEU A 37 -7.90 0.27 7.84
N GLU A 38 -7.33 0.97 8.81
CA GLU A 38 -6.46 0.41 9.85
C GLU A 38 -7.13 0.55 11.19
N GLY A 39 -7.16 -0.52 11.98
CA GLY A 39 -7.84 -0.52 13.27
C GLY A 39 -7.38 -1.62 14.22
N LEU A 40 -7.95 -1.59 15.41
CA LEU A 40 -7.75 -2.61 16.46
C LEU A 40 -9.10 -3.18 16.87
N LEU A 41 -9.20 -4.50 16.89
CA LEU A 41 -10.32 -5.22 17.46
C LEU A 41 -10.09 -5.49 18.94
N GLN A 42 -11.09 -5.18 19.74
CA GLN A 42 -11.14 -5.54 21.16
C GLN A 42 -12.52 -6.12 21.48
N GLN A 43 -12.59 -7.37 21.87
CA GLN A 43 -13.82 -8.12 22.16
C GLN A 43 -14.84 -8.11 20.99
N GLY A 44 -14.36 -7.93 19.76
CA GLY A 44 -15.19 -7.86 18.55
C GLY A 44 -15.61 -6.45 18.16
N GLU A 45 -15.31 -5.44 18.98
CA GLU A 45 -15.52 -4.03 18.65
C GLU A 45 -14.29 -3.48 17.93
N LEU A 46 -14.50 -2.72 16.85
CA LEU A 46 -13.44 -2.15 16.04
C LEU A 46 -13.18 -0.69 16.42
N GLU A 47 -12.00 -0.42 16.95
CA GLU A 47 -11.46 0.94 17.07
C GLU A 47 -10.71 1.30 15.78
N VAL A 48 -11.19 2.31 15.06
CA VAL A 48 -10.57 2.77 13.80
C VAL A 48 -9.44 3.74 14.13
N LEU A 49 -8.22 3.39 13.73
CA LEU A 49 -7.03 4.22 13.90
C LEU A 49 -6.86 5.21 12.75
N ALA A 50 -7.13 4.77 11.52
CA ALA A 50 -7.09 5.59 10.32
C ALA A 50 -7.96 5.01 9.20
N ILE A 51 -8.46 5.89 8.34
CA ILE A 51 -8.94 5.55 7.00
C ILE A 51 -8.07 6.33 6.02
N PHE A 52 -7.47 5.61 5.09
CA PHE A 52 -6.66 6.16 4.02
C PHE A 52 -7.46 6.20 2.73
N ASP A 53 -7.51 7.37 2.10
CA ASP A 53 -7.96 7.47 0.71
C ASP A 53 -6.85 7.00 -0.22
N LYS A 54 -7.23 6.26 -1.27
CA LYS A 54 -6.39 5.90 -2.42
C LYS A 54 -6.86 6.77 -3.60
N PRO A 55 -6.29 7.97 -3.81
CA PRO A 55 -6.83 8.95 -4.77
C PRO A 55 -6.67 8.53 -6.23
N ASP A 56 -5.70 7.68 -6.57
CA ASP A 56 -5.55 7.17 -7.91
C ASP A 56 -6.54 6.02 -8.17
N PRO A 57 -7.22 6.01 -9.32
CA PRO A 57 -8.11 4.92 -9.65
C PRO A 57 -7.28 3.65 -9.88
N LEU A 58 -7.57 2.59 -9.12
CA LEU A 58 -6.99 1.27 -9.33
C LEU A 58 -7.66 0.62 -10.55
N GLN A 59 -7.17 0.97 -11.74
CA GLN A 59 -7.68 0.53 -13.03
C GLN A 59 -6.54 -0.08 -13.87
N GLY A 60 -6.91 -0.86 -14.86
CA GLY A 60 -5.96 -1.50 -15.77
C GLY A 60 -5.74 -2.97 -15.44
N PRO A 61 -4.73 -3.59 -16.04
CA PRO A 61 -4.47 -5.03 -15.89
C PRO A 61 -3.87 -5.40 -14.52
N TYR A 62 -3.30 -4.41 -13.81
CA TYR A 62 -2.67 -4.56 -12.49
C TYR A 62 -3.11 -3.39 -11.61
N PHE A 63 -3.53 -3.67 -10.39
CA PHE A 63 -3.99 -2.67 -9.43
C PHE A 63 -2.80 -2.20 -8.58
N GLU A 64 -1.94 -1.36 -9.18
CA GLU A 64 -0.77 -0.83 -8.48
C GLU A 64 -1.19 0.27 -7.51
N GLU A 65 -0.94 0.03 -6.24
CA GLU A 65 -1.17 1.00 -5.19
C GLU A 65 -0.07 2.05 -5.19
N THR A 66 -0.46 3.31 -5.15
CA THR A 66 0.49 4.42 -5.23
C THR A 66 0.34 5.36 -4.05
N TYR A 67 -0.79 6.07 -3.92
CA TYR A 67 -0.99 7.09 -2.90
C TYR A 67 -1.90 6.58 -1.79
N TYR A 68 -1.50 6.84 -0.54
CA TYR A 68 -2.33 6.70 0.64
C TYR A 68 -2.33 8.02 1.39
N VAL A 69 -3.50 8.58 1.66
CA VAL A 69 -3.67 9.89 2.31
C VAL A 69 -4.69 9.79 3.43
N THR A 70 -4.34 10.26 4.61
CA THR A 70 -5.21 10.31 5.80
C THR A 70 -5.20 11.73 6.41
N PRO A 71 -6.29 12.16 7.10
CA PRO A 71 -7.57 11.51 7.26
C PRO A 71 -8.37 11.45 5.95
N SER A 72 -9.28 10.50 5.88
CA SER A 72 -10.16 10.34 4.72
C SER A 72 -11.05 11.58 4.51
N ARG A 73 -11.20 11.99 3.24
CA ARG A 73 -12.06 13.10 2.79
C ARG A 73 -13.53 12.70 2.64
N HIS A 74 -13.85 11.44 2.81
CA HIS A 74 -15.21 10.95 2.75
C HIS A 74 -16.04 11.43 3.95
N SER A 75 -17.36 11.55 3.76
CA SER A 75 -18.27 12.00 4.83
C SER A 75 -18.23 11.07 6.05
N THR A 76 -18.57 11.60 7.20
CA THR A 76 -18.64 10.83 8.46
C THR A 76 -19.57 9.62 8.32
N GLU A 77 -20.69 9.78 7.61
CA GLU A 77 -21.67 8.71 7.37
C GLU A 77 -21.06 7.59 6.55
N LEU A 78 -20.27 7.91 5.51
CA LEU A 78 -19.60 6.91 4.70
C LEU A 78 -18.47 6.21 5.48
N GLN A 79 -17.71 6.96 6.28
CA GLN A 79 -16.69 6.37 7.16
C GLN A 79 -17.30 5.42 8.20
N GLN A 80 -18.49 5.73 8.71
CA GLN A 80 -19.23 4.82 9.59
C GLN A 80 -19.70 3.56 8.85
N GLN A 81 -20.14 3.68 7.58
CA GLN A 81 -20.50 2.51 6.76
C GLN A 81 -19.28 1.62 6.48
N ILE A 82 -18.12 2.21 6.18
CA ILE A 82 -16.85 1.49 6.01
C ILE A 82 -16.54 0.71 7.29
N LYS A 83 -16.54 1.38 8.46
CA LYS A 83 -16.31 0.72 9.76
C LYS A 83 -17.27 -0.44 9.99
N ALA A 84 -18.57 -0.23 9.77
CA ALA A 84 -19.59 -1.27 9.98
C ALA A 84 -19.37 -2.47 9.05
N THR A 85 -19.02 -2.23 7.79
CA THR A 85 -18.72 -3.27 6.80
C THR A 85 -17.50 -4.10 7.20
N VAL A 86 -16.42 -3.45 7.61
CA VAL A 86 -15.19 -4.13 8.07
C VAL A 86 -15.48 -4.94 9.35
N MET A 87 -16.20 -4.35 10.30
CA MET A 87 -16.57 -5.03 11.55
C MET A 87 -17.42 -6.30 11.28
N ALA A 88 -18.38 -6.23 10.35
CA ALA A 88 -19.18 -7.37 9.95
C ALA A 88 -18.33 -8.47 9.27
N ALA A 89 -17.37 -8.08 8.43
CA ALA A 89 -16.44 -9.02 7.80
C ALA A 89 -15.54 -9.69 8.85
N CYS A 90 -15.00 -8.94 9.80
CA CYS A 90 -14.21 -9.48 10.92
C CYS A 90 -15.01 -10.48 11.75
N ALA A 91 -16.26 -10.16 12.07
CA ALA A 91 -17.16 -11.07 12.79
C ALA A 91 -17.42 -12.36 12.01
N GLY A 92 -17.65 -12.25 10.68
CA GLY A 92 -17.84 -13.41 9.79
C GLY A 92 -16.61 -14.31 9.69
N LEU A 93 -15.39 -13.73 9.80
CA LEU A 93 -14.13 -14.45 9.83
C LEU A 93 -13.74 -14.95 11.24
N GLY A 94 -14.52 -14.64 12.28
CA GLY A 94 -14.22 -14.99 13.66
C GLY A 94 -13.13 -14.15 14.31
N LEU A 95 -12.73 -13.03 13.72
CA LEU A 95 -11.74 -12.11 14.27
C LEU A 95 -12.36 -11.27 15.38
N ARG A 96 -11.74 -11.24 16.55
CA ARG A 96 -12.26 -10.52 17.73
C ARG A 96 -11.23 -9.67 18.44
N GLU A 97 -9.94 -9.93 18.25
CA GLU A 97 -8.82 -9.26 18.95
C GLU A 97 -7.68 -8.96 17.99
N GLY A 98 -6.98 -7.85 18.21
CA GLY A 98 -5.75 -7.50 17.54
C GLY A 98 -5.92 -6.56 16.35
N PRO A 99 -4.81 -6.29 15.62
CA PRO A 99 -4.81 -5.37 14.50
C PRO A 99 -5.59 -5.92 13.30
N VAL A 100 -6.26 -5.01 12.60
CA VAL A 100 -6.98 -5.29 11.36
C VAL A 100 -6.62 -4.23 10.33
N HIS A 101 -6.17 -4.72 9.17
CA HIS A 101 -6.09 -3.96 7.94
C HIS A 101 -7.18 -4.44 7.00
N ALA A 102 -7.94 -3.52 6.39
CA ALA A 102 -8.98 -3.86 5.44
C ALA A 102 -9.00 -2.91 4.25
N GLU A 103 -9.22 -3.47 3.05
CA GLU A 103 -9.42 -2.71 1.82
C GLU A 103 -10.88 -2.77 1.41
N VAL A 104 -11.45 -1.61 1.08
CA VAL A 104 -12.87 -1.46 0.82
C VAL A 104 -13.08 -0.64 -0.45
N ARG A 105 -13.83 -1.21 -1.42
CA ARG A 105 -14.34 -0.48 -2.58
C ARG A 105 -15.66 0.20 -2.25
N LEU A 106 -15.73 1.47 -2.63
CA LEU A 106 -16.94 2.30 -2.50
C LEU A 106 -17.74 2.19 -3.81
N ALA A 107 -18.43 1.06 -3.96
CA ALA A 107 -19.22 0.76 -5.14
C ALA A 107 -20.61 1.40 -5.08
N GLU A 108 -21.32 1.51 -6.22
CA GLU A 108 -22.70 2.02 -6.27
C GLU A 108 -23.66 1.26 -5.34
N ARG A 109 -23.42 -0.04 -5.14
CA ARG A 109 -24.22 -0.89 -4.22
C ARG A 109 -23.83 -0.76 -2.74
N GLY A 110 -22.89 0.13 -2.41
CA GLY A 110 -22.36 0.32 -1.05
C GLY A 110 -20.91 -0.15 -0.89
N CYS A 111 -20.46 -0.22 0.35
CA CYS A 111 -19.10 -0.66 0.70
C CYS A 111 -18.93 -2.16 0.43
N VAL A 112 -17.88 -2.54 -0.28
CA VAL A 112 -17.54 -3.93 -0.61
C VAL A 112 -16.12 -4.23 -0.13
N ILE A 113 -15.97 -5.26 0.69
CA ILE A 113 -14.65 -5.74 1.14
C ILE A 113 -13.87 -6.29 -0.05
N ILE A 114 -12.63 -5.86 -0.21
CA ILE A 114 -11.64 -6.42 -1.13
C ILE A 114 -10.70 -7.35 -0.38
N GLU A 115 -10.18 -6.89 0.77
CA GLU A 115 -9.29 -7.68 1.62
C GLU A 115 -9.56 -7.38 3.09
N VAL A 116 -9.42 -8.40 3.95
CA VAL A 116 -9.29 -8.24 5.40
C VAL A 116 -8.10 -9.07 5.87
N ALA A 117 -7.15 -8.42 6.51
CA ALA A 117 -5.96 -9.06 7.06
C ALA A 117 -5.87 -8.82 8.57
N SER A 118 -5.62 -9.89 9.34
CA SER A 118 -5.40 -9.83 10.80
C SER A 118 -3.96 -9.41 11.13
N ARG A 119 -3.52 -8.32 10.54
CA ARG A 119 -2.20 -7.70 10.68
C ARG A 119 -2.31 -6.19 10.49
N THR A 120 -1.22 -5.49 10.74
CA THR A 120 -1.09 -4.07 10.43
C THR A 120 -0.85 -3.83 8.94
N ILE A 121 -1.16 -2.60 8.49
CA ILE A 121 -0.91 -2.12 7.12
C ILE A 121 0.57 -2.21 6.74
N GLY A 122 0.83 -2.54 5.48
CA GLY A 122 2.17 -2.51 4.87
C GLY A 122 2.53 -1.17 4.23
N GLY A 123 3.48 -1.20 3.27
CA GLY A 123 3.79 -0.06 2.40
C GLY A 123 4.32 1.18 3.12
N GLU A 124 5.00 1.03 4.28
CA GLU A 124 5.47 2.14 5.12
C GLU A 124 4.34 3.06 5.65
N CYS A 125 3.07 2.70 5.43
CA CYS A 125 1.91 3.49 5.88
C CYS A 125 1.83 3.60 7.41
N ALA A 126 2.41 2.66 8.16
CA ALA A 126 2.50 2.70 9.61
C ALA A 126 3.16 4.00 10.13
N ARG A 127 4.12 4.58 9.38
CA ARG A 127 4.77 5.86 9.73
C ARG A 127 3.79 7.03 9.81
N LEU A 128 2.71 6.99 9.02
CA LEU A 128 1.69 8.04 9.00
C LEU A 128 0.83 8.03 10.27
N LEU A 129 0.66 6.87 10.89
CA LEU A 129 -0.13 6.72 12.12
C LEU A 129 0.56 7.36 13.34
N SER A 130 1.89 7.35 13.38
CA SER A 130 2.63 8.10 14.43
C SER A 130 2.30 9.59 14.41
N PHE A 131 2.11 10.17 13.22
CA PHE A 131 1.67 11.55 13.05
C PHE A 131 0.22 11.74 13.52
N GLY A 132 -0.71 10.89 13.07
CA GLY A 132 -2.13 11.04 13.34
C GLY A 132 -2.53 10.70 14.78
N THR A 133 -1.97 9.66 15.37
CA THR A 133 -2.37 9.14 16.70
C THR A 133 -1.46 9.63 17.85
N GLY A 134 -0.30 10.21 17.54
CA GLY A 134 0.72 10.58 18.53
C GLY A 134 1.44 9.38 19.18
N SER A 135 1.20 8.17 18.67
CA SER A 135 1.89 6.94 19.05
C SER A 135 2.21 6.15 17.78
N SER A 136 3.27 5.35 17.77
CA SER A 136 3.52 4.44 16.65
C SER A 136 2.48 3.32 16.61
N LEU A 137 2.20 2.78 15.43
CA LEU A 137 1.28 1.65 15.28
C LEU A 137 1.74 0.45 16.10
N GLU A 138 3.03 0.15 16.11
CA GLU A 138 3.62 -0.93 16.88
C GLU A 138 3.39 -0.74 18.39
N ALA A 139 3.54 0.48 18.89
CA ALA A 139 3.28 0.79 20.30
C ALA A 139 1.81 0.56 20.68
N LEU A 140 0.87 0.93 19.79
CA LEU A 140 -0.55 0.67 20.00
C LEU A 140 -0.87 -0.82 19.98
N VAL A 141 -0.30 -1.58 19.04
CA VAL A 141 -0.50 -3.04 18.93
C VAL A 141 0.06 -3.75 20.17
N ILE A 142 1.26 -3.37 20.63
CA ILE A 142 1.84 -3.95 21.84
C ILE A 142 1.00 -3.61 23.07
N ALA A 143 0.59 -2.33 23.24
CA ALA A 143 -0.25 -1.90 24.35
C ALA A 143 -1.57 -2.69 24.38
N HIS A 144 -2.21 -2.87 23.22
CA HIS A 144 -3.41 -3.69 23.07
C HIS A 144 -3.16 -5.14 23.49
N ALA A 145 -2.10 -5.78 23.00
CA ALA A 145 -1.78 -7.18 23.27
C ALA A 145 -1.51 -7.47 24.76
N ILE A 146 -1.00 -6.49 25.51
CA ILE A 146 -0.74 -6.61 26.95
C ILE A 146 -1.85 -6.00 27.83
N GLY A 147 -2.99 -5.63 27.22
CA GLY A 147 -4.14 -5.10 27.94
C GLY A 147 -3.94 -3.71 28.54
N GLN A 148 -3.00 -2.92 28.01
CA GLN A 148 -2.81 -1.53 28.44
C GLN A 148 -3.80 -0.58 27.74
N PRO A 149 -4.22 0.53 28.38
CA PRO A 149 -5.06 1.54 27.75
C PRO A 149 -4.41 2.09 26.48
N LEU A 150 -5.17 2.21 25.40
CA LEU A 150 -4.72 2.81 24.15
C LEU A 150 -4.76 4.34 24.26
N ALA A 151 -3.63 5.00 24.00
CA ALA A 151 -3.51 6.45 23.98
C ALA A 151 -3.68 6.99 22.54
N ILE A 152 -4.84 6.77 21.95
CA ILE A 152 -5.18 7.27 20.61
C ILE A 152 -5.49 8.75 20.70
N ARG A 153 -4.85 9.57 19.87
CA ARG A 153 -5.12 11.00 19.76
C ARG A 153 -5.74 11.32 18.41
N PRO A 154 -6.66 12.28 18.33
CA PRO A 154 -7.16 12.77 17.05
C PRO A 154 -5.99 13.26 16.18
N PRO A 155 -6.03 13.04 14.87
CA PRO A 155 -5.01 13.53 13.96
C PRO A 155 -4.94 15.06 13.98
N ALA A 156 -3.71 15.59 14.02
CA ALA A 156 -3.45 17.03 14.06
C ALA A 156 -3.10 17.60 12.68
N GLY A 157 -3.81 17.20 11.64
CA GLY A 157 -3.55 17.56 10.25
C GLY A 157 -3.72 16.34 9.35
N ALA A 158 -3.02 16.35 8.23
CA ALA A 158 -3.06 15.27 7.26
C ALA A 158 -1.65 14.76 6.97
N ALA A 159 -1.56 13.48 6.64
CA ALA A 159 -0.33 12.83 6.23
C ALA A 159 -0.59 11.89 5.06
N GLY A 160 0.45 11.61 4.28
CA GLY A 160 0.35 10.70 3.16
C GLY A 160 1.68 10.10 2.75
N VAL A 161 1.59 8.99 2.06
CA VAL A 161 2.72 8.31 1.43
C VAL A 161 2.44 8.09 -0.04
N LEU A 162 3.46 8.26 -0.86
CA LEU A 162 3.52 7.73 -2.22
C LEU A 162 4.48 6.55 -2.23
N MET A 163 3.99 5.39 -2.59
CA MET A 163 4.78 4.24 -3.00
C MET A 163 5.21 4.45 -4.44
N ILE A 164 6.49 4.76 -4.67
CA ILE A 164 7.01 5.15 -6.00
C ILE A 164 7.01 3.92 -6.90
N PRO A 165 6.20 3.89 -7.98
CA PRO A 165 6.07 2.72 -8.83
C PRO A 165 7.31 2.47 -9.69
N ILE A 166 7.56 1.21 -10.03
CA ILE A 166 8.56 0.81 -11.02
C ILE A 166 7.86 0.68 -12.37
N LYS A 167 8.07 1.66 -13.26
CA LYS A 167 7.35 1.75 -14.55
C LYS A 167 8.03 0.99 -15.69
N GLU A 168 9.34 0.80 -15.60
CA GLU A 168 10.15 0.21 -16.66
C GLU A 168 11.07 -0.88 -16.10
N ALA A 169 11.15 -2.02 -16.83
CA ALA A 169 12.11 -3.08 -16.53
C ALA A 169 13.52 -2.70 -17.00
N GLY A 170 14.53 -3.02 -16.21
CA GLY A 170 15.93 -2.76 -16.59
C GLY A 170 16.83 -2.63 -15.38
N ILE A 171 18.00 -2.04 -15.57
CA ILE A 171 18.96 -1.76 -14.50
C ILE A 171 18.85 -0.30 -14.08
N LEU A 172 18.56 -0.03 -12.81
CA LEU A 172 18.57 1.33 -12.27
C LEU A 172 19.97 1.93 -12.43
N ARG A 173 20.07 3.04 -13.17
CA ARG A 173 21.36 3.76 -13.36
C ARG A 173 21.52 4.88 -12.34
N ARG A 174 20.46 5.66 -12.16
CA ARG A 174 20.38 6.75 -11.16
C ARG A 174 18.96 7.31 -11.11
N ILE A 175 18.67 8.03 -10.07
CA ILE A 175 17.45 8.82 -9.93
C ILE A 175 17.86 10.29 -9.88
N GLU A 176 17.36 11.08 -10.82
CA GLU A 176 17.58 12.52 -10.89
C GLU A 176 16.43 13.27 -10.22
N GLY A 177 16.66 14.50 -9.77
CA GLY A 177 15.63 15.37 -9.22
C GLY A 177 15.28 15.18 -7.75
N ILE A 178 15.93 14.28 -7.02
CA ILE A 178 15.65 14.01 -5.57
C ILE A 178 15.76 15.28 -4.74
N THR A 179 16.79 16.11 -4.99
CA THR A 179 16.98 17.38 -4.24
C THR A 179 15.82 18.35 -4.49
N ALA A 180 15.34 18.46 -5.73
CA ALA A 180 14.20 19.30 -6.08
C ALA A 180 12.89 18.75 -5.46
N ALA A 181 12.71 17.44 -5.50
CA ALA A 181 11.57 16.77 -4.87
C ALA A 181 11.54 16.99 -3.34
N ARG A 182 12.69 16.88 -2.67
CA ARG A 182 12.82 17.17 -1.22
C ARG A 182 12.57 18.64 -0.86
N ALA A 183 12.77 19.56 -1.80
CA ALA A 183 12.53 20.98 -1.58
C ALA A 183 11.06 21.39 -1.75
N VAL A 184 10.19 20.50 -2.20
CA VAL A 184 8.73 20.76 -2.31
C VAL A 184 8.16 20.95 -0.90
N PRO A 185 7.39 22.04 -0.64
CA PRO A 185 6.76 22.24 0.66
C PRO A 185 5.92 21.04 1.09
N PHE A 186 5.95 20.74 2.38
CA PHE A 186 5.21 19.64 3.03
C PHE A 186 5.77 18.23 2.78
N ILE A 187 6.84 18.08 2.01
CA ILE A 187 7.56 16.81 1.92
C ILE A 187 8.41 16.62 3.17
N ASP A 188 8.17 15.54 3.90
CA ASP A 188 8.89 15.19 5.12
C ASP A 188 10.15 14.36 4.81
N ASP A 189 10.01 13.36 3.91
CA ASP A 189 11.10 12.45 3.58
C ASP A 189 10.89 11.78 2.21
N ILE A 190 12.01 11.39 1.59
CA ILE A 190 12.04 10.54 0.39
C ILE A 190 13.04 9.43 0.62
N LEU A 191 12.53 8.20 0.66
CA LEU A 191 13.32 6.98 0.82
C LEU A 191 13.41 6.25 -0.52
N ILE A 192 14.60 6.00 -1.02
CA ILE A 192 14.84 5.14 -2.18
C ILE A 192 15.26 3.76 -1.69
N SER A 193 14.50 2.73 -2.04
CA SER A 193 14.70 1.37 -1.57
C SER A 193 15.63 0.55 -2.46
N ILE A 194 15.66 0.87 -3.76
CA ILE A 194 16.48 0.15 -4.75
C ILE A 194 17.74 0.96 -5.05
N ARG A 195 18.88 0.30 -4.96
CA ARG A 195 20.20 0.92 -5.20
C ARG A 195 20.53 0.97 -6.69
N ASP A 196 21.35 1.93 -7.09
CA ASP A 196 21.92 1.98 -8.44
C ASP A 196 22.62 0.65 -8.78
N GLY A 197 22.44 0.19 -10.01
CA GLY A 197 22.97 -1.08 -10.49
C GLY A 197 22.07 -2.29 -10.28
N TYR A 198 20.99 -2.17 -9.51
CA TYR A 198 20.03 -3.26 -9.30
C TYR A 198 18.97 -3.31 -10.40
N GLU A 199 18.42 -4.51 -10.60
CA GLU A 199 17.33 -4.74 -11.55
C GLU A 199 16.01 -4.14 -11.03
N LEU A 200 15.31 -3.47 -11.93
CA LEU A 200 13.94 -2.99 -11.75
C LEU A 200 12.99 -3.99 -12.40
N VAL A 201 12.05 -4.50 -11.63
CA VAL A 201 11.03 -5.45 -12.09
C VAL A 201 9.65 -4.84 -11.84
N PRO A 202 8.96 -4.35 -12.88
CA PRO A 202 7.59 -3.83 -12.76
C PRO A 202 6.58 -4.90 -12.37
N LEU A 203 5.40 -4.49 -11.91
CA LEU A 203 4.25 -5.38 -11.76
C LEU A 203 3.85 -6.02 -13.11
N PRO A 204 3.31 -7.23 -13.08
CA PRO A 204 2.98 -8.07 -11.92
C PRO A 204 4.10 -9.00 -11.48
N GLU A 205 5.24 -9.05 -12.19
CA GLU A 205 6.38 -9.91 -11.86
C GLU A 205 7.17 -9.37 -10.66
N GLY A 206 7.22 -8.04 -10.50
CA GLY A 206 7.82 -7.39 -9.35
C GLY A 206 6.86 -7.34 -8.16
N SER A 207 7.43 -7.28 -6.95
CA SER A 207 6.69 -7.15 -5.69
C SER A 207 7.21 -5.99 -4.82
N SER A 208 8.00 -5.09 -5.40
CA SER A 208 8.63 -3.99 -4.67
C SER A 208 8.39 -2.65 -5.34
N TYR A 209 8.51 -1.59 -4.56
CA TYR A 209 8.49 -0.21 -5.04
C TYR A 209 9.91 0.33 -5.17
N LEU A 210 10.10 1.33 -6.04
CA LEU A 210 11.38 2.03 -6.15
C LEU A 210 11.76 2.72 -4.84
N GLY A 211 10.75 3.17 -4.10
CA GLY A 211 10.91 3.86 -2.82
C GLY A 211 9.59 4.45 -2.33
N PHE A 212 9.69 5.37 -1.38
CA PHE A 212 8.57 6.00 -0.70
C PHE A 212 8.80 7.50 -0.56
N MET A 213 7.74 8.30 -0.70
CA MET A 213 7.73 9.72 -0.34
C MET A 213 6.69 9.95 0.74
N PHE A 214 7.02 10.75 1.74
CA PHE A 214 6.15 11.08 2.87
C PHE A 214 5.89 12.58 2.88
N ALA A 215 4.65 12.96 3.20
CA ALA A 215 4.25 14.34 3.32
C ALA A 215 3.27 14.54 4.47
N SER A 216 3.36 15.71 5.12
CA SER A 216 2.43 16.16 6.16
C SER A 216 2.03 17.61 5.91
N ALA A 217 0.73 17.90 6.07
CA ALA A 217 0.19 19.24 5.88
C ALA A 217 -1.06 19.46 6.74
N ALA A 218 -1.70 20.63 6.60
CA ALA A 218 -2.95 20.92 7.31
C ALA A 218 -4.13 20.13 6.74
N THR A 219 -4.14 19.82 5.43
CA THR A 219 -5.26 19.14 4.76
C THR A 219 -4.79 18.01 3.84
N PRO A 220 -5.63 16.99 3.59
CA PRO A 220 -5.32 15.89 2.66
C PRO A 220 -4.99 16.35 1.23
N GLU A 221 -5.64 17.43 0.75
CA GLU A 221 -5.41 17.98 -0.59
C GLU A 221 -4.00 18.58 -0.72
N GLN A 222 -3.51 19.24 0.33
CA GLN A 222 -2.14 19.77 0.37
C GLN A 222 -1.11 18.63 0.35
N VAL A 223 -1.37 17.56 1.10
CA VAL A 223 -0.53 16.35 1.12
C VAL A 223 -0.46 15.71 -0.25
N GLU A 224 -1.61 15.45 -0.87
CA GLU A 224 -1.67 14.85 -2.21
C GLU A 224 -0.96 15.72 -3.25
N THR A 225 -1.20 17.05 -3.23
CA THR A 225 -0.56 18.00 -4.14
C THR A 225 0.96 18.00 -3.95
N ALA A 226 1.47 17.99 -2.71
CA ALA A 226 2.88 17.93 -2.42
C ALA A 226 3.53 16.66 -2.95
N LEU A 227 2.94 15.50 -2.69
CA LEU A 227 3.42 14.20 -3.18
C LEU A 227 3.46 14.14 -4.71
N ARG A 228 2.39 14.59 -5.39
CA ARG A 228 2.34 14.63 -6.87
C ARG A 228 3.39 15.58 -7.45
N THR A 229 3.57 16.74 -6.85
CA THR A 229 4.57 17.73 -7.27
C THR A 229 5.97 17.17 -7.10
N ALA A 230 6.28 16.59 -5.94
CA ALA A 230 7.58 16.01 -5.65
C ALA A 230 7.89 14.82 -6.59
N HIS A 231 6.91 13.94 -6.81
CA HIS A 231 7.04 12.84 -7.76
C HIS A 231 7.34 13.34 -9.18
N GLY A 232 6.71 14.43 -9.61
CA GLY A 232 6.94 15.06 -10.92
C GLY A 232 8.37 15.57 -11.13
N HIS A 233 9.15 15.77 -10.07
CA HIS A 233 10.58 16.13 -10.16
C HIS A 233 11.50 14.93 -10.40
N LEU A 234 11.03 13.70 -10.12
CA LEU A 234 11.87 12.52 -10.28
C LEU A 234 11.98 12.08 -11.74
N ASN A 235 13.22 11.82 -12.16
CA ASN A 235 13.53 11.17 -13.42
C ASN A 235 14.34 9.90 -13.13
N VAL A 236 13.74 8.73 -13.40
CA VAL A 236 14.37 7.43 -13.18
C VAL A 236 15.09 7.02 -14.46
N VAL A 237 16.41 6.96 -14.42
CA VAL A 237 17.23 6.56 -15.57
C VAL A 237 17.48 5.06 -15.53
N VAL A 238 16.91 4.35 -16.50
CA VAL A 238 16.98 2.90 -16.61
C VAL A 238 17.89 2.50 -17.78
N GLY A 239 18.75 1.53 -17.57
CA GLY A 239 19.57 0.92 -18.61
C GLY A 239 19.02 -0.45 -19.01
N PRO A 240 19.31 -0.93 -20.24
CA PRO A 240 18.81 -2.21 -20.71
C PRO A 240 19.38 -3.39 -19.92
N LEU A 241 18.56 -4.44 -19.75
CA LEU A 241 19.03 -5.76 -19.33
C LEU A 241 19.76 -6.42 -20.51
N LEU A 242 21.05 -6.65 -20.38
CA LEU A 242 21.81 -7.40 -21.36
C LEU A 242 21.62 -8.90 -21.07
N LYS A 243 20.86 -9.60 -21.91
CA LYS A 243 20.81 -11.06 -21.88
C LYS A 243 22.13 -11.60 -22.46
N ILE A 244 22.93 -12.24 -21.62
CA ILE A 244 24.08 -13.02 -22.10
C ILE A 244 23.51 -14.32 -22.66
N GLU A 245 23.47 -14.45 -23.99
CA GLU A 245 23.22 -15.75 -24.62
C GLU A 245 24.44 -16.63 -24.37
N ASP A 246 24.26 -17.69 -23.60
CA ASP A 246 25.28 -18.72 -23.39
C ASP A 246 25.40 -19.53 -24.70
N ARG A 247 26.17 -19.02 -25.64
CA ARG A 247 26.57 -19.78 -26.83
C ARG A 247 27.54 -20.87 -26.42
N ARG A 248 27.03 -21.98 -25.90
CA ARG A 248 27.84 -23.21 -25.83
C ARG A 248 28.15 -23.60 -27.28
N PRO A 249 29.43 -23.75 -27.64
CA PRO A 249 29.76 -24.26 -28.97
C PRO A 249 29.16 -25.66 -29.07
N ASN A 250 28.38 -25.90 -30.14
CA ASN A 250 27.94 -27.26 -30.51
C ASN A 250 29.18 -28.15 -30.49
N GLN A 251 29.24 -29.07 -29.55
CA GLN A 251 30.17 -30.18 -29.63
C GLN A 251 29.71 -31.06 -30.80
N ALA A 252 30.49 -30.97 -31.87
CA ALA A 252 30.40 -31.84 -33.03
C ALA A 252 30.93 -33.26 -32.68
#